data_9f0fcc8461d993d13ff677c49d690f8b
#
_entry.id   9f0fcc8461d993d13ff677c49d690f8b
#
_cell.length_a   1.000
_cell.length_b   1.000
_cell.length_c   1.000
_cell.angle_alpha   90.00
_cell.angle_beta   90.00
_cell.angle_gamma   90.00
#
_symmetry.space_group_name_H-M   'P 1'
#
loop_
_entity.id
_entity.type
_entity.pdbx_description
1 polymer ?
#
loop_
_entity_poly.entity_id
_entity_poly.type
_entity_poly.pdbx_seq_one_letter_code
_entity_poly.pdbx_strand_id
1 'polypeptide(L)' 'MIGDAERSKLQVGYKQAVRALNENKASKVFVAEDCDDHIKDGVSKIAMQSNTPVFFISTMKELRNMCKIEVGASCAVVLK' A
#
# COMPACT_ATOMS: atom_id res chain seq x y z
N MET A 1 -9.72 -9.00 4.46
CA MET A 1 -9.69 -7.65 3.90
C MET A 1 -9.24 -7.64 2.45
N ILE A 2 -8.31 -8.48 2.06
CA ILE A 2 -7.89 -8.63 0.67
C ILE A 2 -8.44 -9.93 0.12
N GLY A 3 -9.30 -9.84 -0.89
CA GLY A 3 -9.87 -11.00 -1.53
C GLY A 3 -8.90 -11.64 -2.53
N ASP A 4 -9.23 -12.83 -3.02
CA ASP A 4 -8.36 -13.54 -3.96
C ASP A 4 -8.16 -12.75 -5.26
N ALA A 5 -9.21 -12.11 -5.75
CA ALA A 5 -9.13 -11.30 -6.96
C ALA A 5 -8.22 -10.08 -6.75
N GLU A 6 -8.26 -9.47 -5.55
CA GLU A 6 -7.41 -8.34 -5.24
C GLU A 6 -5.97 -8.76 -5.04
N ARG A 7 -5.74 -9.96 -4.51
CA ARG A 7 -4.39 -10.46 -4.27
C ARG A 7 -3.60 -10.61 -5.56
N SER A 8 -4.24 -10.98 -6.64
CA SER A 8 -3.57 -11.10 -7.95
C SER A 8 -3.12 -9.73 -8.48
N LYS A 9 -3.71 -8.64 -7.97
CA LYS A 9 -3.38 -7.27 -8.35
C LYS A 9 -2.58 -6.53 -7.29
N LEU A 10 -2.12 -7.25 -6.27
CA LEU A 10 -1.39 -6.66 -5.15
C LEU A 10 0.08 -6.44 -5.50
N GLN A 11 0.55 -5.22 -5.28
CA GLN A 11 1.96 -4.85 -5.41
C GLN A 11 2.45 -4.41 -4.04
N VAL A 12 3.59 -4.92 -3.60
CA VAL A 12 4.12 -4.66 -2.27
C VAL A 12 5.41 -3.84 -2.36
N GLY A 13 5.51 -2.83 -1.52
CA GLY A 13 6.70 -1.99 -1.42
C GLY A 13 6.43 -0.54 -1.77
N TYR A 14 7.30 0.35 -1.25
CA TYR A 14 7.15 1.78 -1.43
C TYR A 14 7.22 2.20 -2.90
N LYS A 15 8.23 1.72 -3.61
CA LYS A 15 8.42 2.10 -5.02
C LYS A 15 7.23 1.66 -5.87
N GLN A 16 6.71 0.47 -5.61
CA GLN A 16 5.56 -0.04 -6.35
C GLN A 16 4.32 0.79 -6.08
N ALA A 17 4.10 1.17 -4.81
CA ALA A 17 2.96 1.99 -4.44
C ALA A 17 3.03 3.37 -5.11
N VAL A 18 4.18 4.03 -5.04
CA VAL A 18 4.37 5.36 -5.65
C VAL A 18 4.15 5.29 -7.16
N ARG A 19 4.73 4.28 -7.79
CA ARG A 19 4.59 4.11 -9.23
C ARG A 19 3.13 3.93 -9.64
N ALA A 20 2.42 3.05 -8.95
CA ALA A 20 1.02 2.79 -9.26
C ALA A 20 0.16 4.04 -9.06
N LEU A 21 0.42 4.80 -8.01
CA LEU A 21 -0.30 6.04 -7.74
C LEU A 21 -0.02 7.09 -8.81
N ASN A 22 1.23 7.25 -9.20
CA ASN A 22 1.61 8.23 -10.23
C ASN A 22 1.02 7.88 -11.60
N GLU A 23 0.87 6.59 -11.89
CA GLU A 23 0.29 6.13 -13.15
C GLU A 23 -1.23 6.00 -13.07
N ASN A 24 -1.81 6.37 -11.94
CA ASN A 24 -3.26 6.30 -11.72
C ASN A 24 -3.81 4.88 -11.89
N LYS A 25 -3.04 3.90 -11.48
CA LYS A 25 -3.40 2.48 -11.58
C LYS A 25 -3.80 1.86 -10.25
N ALA A 26 -3.70 2.61 -9.16
CA ALA A 26 -3.99 2.11 -7.83
C ALA A 26 -5.47 2.20 -7.51
N SER A 27 -6.04 1.10 -7.03
CA SER A 27 -7.40 1.04 -6.53
C SER A 27 -7.46 1.48 -5.07
N LYS A 28 -6.49 1.02 -4.28
CA LYS A 28 -6.38 1.37 -2.86
C LYS A 28 -4.94 1.15 -2.41
N VAL A 29 -4.56 1.79 -1.31
CA VAL A 29 -3.22 1.71 -0.75
C VAL A 29 -3.30 1.35 0.72
N PHE A 30 -2.42 0.46 1.16
CA PHE A 30 -2.26 0.12 2.56
C PHE A 30 -0.90 0.62 3.04
N VAL A 31 -0.87 1.30 4.18
CA VAL A 31 0.35 1.85 4.75
C VAL A 31 0.46 1.43 6.20
N ALA A 32 1.61 0.88 6.60
CA ALA A 32 1.86 0.52 8.00
C ALA A 32 2.13 1.77 8.81
N GLU A 33 1.47 1.92 9.95
CA GLU A 33 1.64 3.10 10.79
C GLU A 33 3.01 3.16 11.46
N ASP A 34 3.66 2.03 11.64
CA ASP A 34 4.98 1.97 12.27
C ASP A 34 6.13 2.11 11.27
N CYS A 35 5.84 2.44 10.02
CA CYS A 35 6.87 2.68 9.02
C CYS A 35 7.44 4.10 9.17
N ASP A 36 8.50 4.37 8.41
CA ASP A 36 9.14 5.69 8.39
C ASP A 36 8.11 6.77 8.03
N ASP A 37 8.15 7.90 8.76
CA ASP A 37 7.23 9.00 8.52
C ASP A 37 7.35 9.56 7.10
N HIS A 38 8.53 9.57 6.52
CA HIS A 38 8.73 10.02 5.15
C HIS A 38 7.94 9.16 4.16
N ILE A 39 7.93 7.85 4.38
CA ILE A 39 7.20 6.92 3.53
C ILE A 39 5.70 7.13 3.71
N LYS A 40 5.28 7.21 4.96
CA LYS A 40 3.86 7.37 5.29
C LYS A 40 3.30 8.66 4.71
N ASP A 41 3.98 9.78 4.95
CA ASP A 41 3.55 11.09 4.45
C ASP A 41 3.61 11.15 2.92
N GLY A 42 4.67 10.64 2.34
CA GLY A 42 4.85 10.66 0.88
C GLY A 42 3.78 9.88 0.16
N VAL A 43 3.51 8.66 0.60
CA VAL A 43 2.49 7.82 -0.01
C VAL A 43 1.10 8.43 0.19
N SER A 44 0.79 8.91 1.39
CA SER A 44 -0.51 9.52 1.68
C SER A 44 -0.75 10.74 0.80
N LYS A 45 0.26 11.58 0.63
CA LYS A 45 0.15 12.78 -0.19
C LYS A 45 -0.12 12.45 -1.65
N ILE A 46 0.63 11.50 -2.20
CA ILE A 46 0.45 11.07 -3.59
C ILE A 46 -0.92 10.42 -3.78
N ALA A 47 -1.35 9.61 -2.81
CA ALA A 47 -2.66 8.97 -2.87
C ALA A 47 -3.78 10.00 -2.86
N MET A 48 -3.66 11.06 -2.08
CA MET A 48 -4.64 12.14 -2.07
C MET A 48 -4.73 12.83 -3.42
N GLN A 49 -3.58 13.07 -4.05
CA GLN A 49 -3.54 13.70 -5.37
C GLN A 49 -4.19 12.82 -6.44
N SER A 50 -4.14 11.52 -6.25
CA SER A 50 -4.71 10.54 -7.18
C SER A 50 -6.13 10.12 -6.82
N ASN A 51 -6.71 10.71 -5.79
CA ASN A 51 -8.02 10.34 -5.27
C ASN A 51 -8.11 8.85 -4.91
N THR A 52 -7.02 8.30 -4.40
CA THR A 52 -6.94 6.89 -4.03
C THR A 52 -7.11 6.74 -2.52
N PRO A 53 -8.00 5.87 -2.05
CA PRO A 53 -8.17 5.67 -0.61
C PRO A 53 -6.94 5.05 0.02
N VAL A 54 -6.60 5.53 1.22
CA VAL A 54 -5.46 5.03 1.99
C VAL A 54 -5.99 4.37 3.25
N PHE A 55 -5.54 3.15 3.52
CA PHE A 55 -5.88 2.41 4.72
C PHE A 55 -4.63 2.23 5.57
N PHE A 56 -4.67 2.66 6.82
CA PHE A 56 -3.53 2.53 7.73
C PHE A 56 -3.63 1.22 8.49
N ILE A 57 -2.53 0.47 8.50
CA ILE A 57 -2.41 -0.80 9.21
C ILE A 57 -1.49 -0.58 10.40
N SER A 58 -1.83 -1.12 11.55
CA SER A 58 -1.13 -0.81 12.80
C SER A 58 0.37 -1.07 12.74
N THR A 59 0.80 -2.17 12.13
CA THR A 59 2.22 -2.53 12.06
C THR A 59 2.56 -3.12 10.70
N MET A 60 3.86 -3.07 10.37
CA MET A 60 4.38 -3.74 9.17
C MET A 60 4.17 -5.25 9.25
N LYS A 61 4.23 -5.81 10.44
CA LYS A 61 3.97 -7.24 10.65
C LYS A 61 2.54 -7.60 10.26
N GLU A 62 1.57 -6.80 10.68
CA GLU A 62 0.18 -7.02 10.34
C GLU A 62 -0.05 -6.86 8.84
N LEU A 63 0.57 -5.85 8.24
CA LEU A 63 0.49 -5.65 6.81
C LEU A 63 1.04 -6.86 6.06
N ARG A 64 2.18 -7.38 6.50
CA ARG A 64 2.76 -8.59 5.92
C ARG A 64 1.80 -9.77 6.01
N ASN A 65 1.20 -9.97 7.18
CA ASN A 65 0.27 -11.07 7.38
C ASN A 65 -0.98 -10.94 6.50
N MET A 66 -1.48 -9.71 6.38
CA MET A 66 -2.65 -9.44 5.56
C MET A 66 -2.38 -9.69 4.08
N CYS A 67 -1.20 -9.33 3.62
CA CYS A 67 -0.79 -9.53 2.23
C CYS A 67 -0.21 -10.92 1.96
N LYS A 68 0.02 -11.72 3.01
CA LYS A 68 0.60 -13.06 2.95
C LYS A 68 1.96 -13.08 2.22
N ILE A 69 2.80 -12.14 2.60
CA ILE A 69 4.17 -12.04 2.07
C ILE A 69 5.17 -12.42 3.16
N GLU A 70 6.34 -12.89 2.75
CA GLU A 70 7.37 -13.34 3.70
C GLU A 70 8.23 -12.20 4.22
N VAL A 71 8.33 -11.13 3.47
CA VAL A 71 9.17 -9.98 3.81
C VAL A 71 8.30 -8.83 4.27
N GLY A 72 8.70 -8.17 5.36
CA GLY A 72 8.00 -7.01 5.85
C GLY A 72 8.04 -5.88 4.83
N ALA A 73 6.93 -5.15 4.71
CA ALA A 73 6.82 -4.03 3.80
C ALA A 73 6.13 -2.87 4.49
N SER A 74 6.56 -1.64 4.17
CA SER A 74 5.97 -0.44 4.75
C SER A 74 4.64 -0.09 4.12
N CYS A 75 4.42 -0.47 2.87
CA CYS A 75 3.16 -0.20 2.19
C CYS A 75 2.90 -1.21 1.08
N ALA A 76 1.66 -1.27 0.66
CA ALA A 76 1.23 -2.13 -0.42
C ALA A 76 0.11 -1.42 -1.19
N VAL A 77 -0.08 -1.79 -2.44
CA VAL A 77 -1.09 -1.18 -3.28
C VAL A 77 -1.84 -2.28 -4.04
N VAL A 78 -3.14 -2.08 -4.21
CA VAL A 78 -3.95 -2.97 -5.04
C VAL A 78 -4.24 -2.22 -6.33
N LEU A 79 -3.90 -2.82 -7.46
CA LEU A 79 -4.12 -2.22 -8.77
C LEU A 79 -5.60 -2.29 -9.16
N LYS A 80 -5.99 -1.42 -10.06
CA LYS A 80 -7.36 -1.40 -10.60
C LYS A 80 -7.66 -2.61 -11.45
#